data_b1ea88d0c88c620ef3b77ba2a7d8458a
#
_entry.id   b1ea88d0c88c620ef3b77ba2a7d8458a
#
_cell.length_a   1.000
_cell.length_b   1.000
_cell.length_c   1.000
_cell.angle_alpha   90.00
_cell.angle_beta   90.00
_cell.angle_gamma   90.00
#
_symmetry.space_group_name_H-M   'P 1'
#
loop_
_entity.id
_entity.type
_entity.pdbx_description
1 polymer ?
#
loop_
_entity_poly.entity_id
_entity_poly.type
_entity_poly.pdbx_seq_one_letter_code
_entity_poly.pdbx_strand_id
1 'polypeptide(L)'
;HYNWMENIQPWCVSRQLWWGHRIPAWFAEDGRVFVAETEAEAQAEAGEGVVLTRDPDVLDTWFSSALWPFGTLGWPERTQALARHYPNDVLISGFDILFFWDARMIMQGLHFMKEVPFKTLYLHGLVRAADGQKMSKSKGNTVDPLGLIDRYGADALRFTMAAMESQGRDVKLEERRVEGYRNFATKLWNATRFAQANGIDSSQTLEAPPATEPVNRWIVSETIATVQKLDLALADLRFDEAANTIYQ
;
A
#
# COMPACT_ATOMS: atom_id res chain seq x y z
N HIS A 1 6.93 -16.34 5.87
CA HIS A 1 6.70 -15.49 7.05
C HIS A 1 6.89 -16.29 8.34
N TYR A 2 6.18 -17.40 8.56
CA TYR A 2 6.26 -18.22 9.80
C TYR A 2 7.69 -18.66 10.13
N ASN A 3 8.39 -19.25 9.16
CA ASN A 3 9.78 -19.71 9.37
C ASN A 3 10.73 -18.56 9.80
N TRP A 4 10.52 -17.34 9.29
CA TRP A 4 11.30 -16.17 9.70
C TRP A 4 10.95 -15.73 11.13
N MET A 5 9.65 -15.69 11.48
CA MET A 5 9.20 -15.31 12.81
C MET A 5 9.66 -16.31 13.88
N GLU A 6 9.64 -17.59 13.58
CA GLU A 6 10.10 -18.66 14.50
C GLU A 6 11.62 -18.61 14.74
N ASN A 7 12.38 -18.09 13.79
CA ASN A 7 13.84 -17.99 13.84
C ASN A 7 14.33 -16.54 13.91
N ILE A 8 13.49 -15.60 14.39
CA ILE A 8 13.82 -14.19 14.43
C ILE A 8 15.05 -13.93 15.29
N GLN A 9 15.97 -13.14 14.77
CA GLN A 9 17.19 -12.75 15.47
C GLN A 9 16.99 -11.40 16.18
N PRO A 10 17.76 -11.12 17.24
CA PRO A 10 17.77 -9.83 17.92
C PRO A 10 17.99 -8.67 16.91
N TRP A 11 17.22 -7.62 17.07
CA TRP A 11 17.28 -6.45 16.22
C TRP A 11 17.82 -5.26 17.00
N CYS A 12 19.02 -4.77 16.62
CA CYS A 12 19.53 -3.53 17.14
C CYS A 12 18.74 -2.36 16.56
N VAL A 13 18.11 -1.57 17.41
CA VAL A 13 17.24 -0.46 17.02
C VAL A 13 17.99 0.88 16.94
N SER A 14 19.26 0.95 17.41
CA SER A 14 20.07 2.18 17.36
C SER A 14 20.79 2.33 16.02
N ARG A 15 20.88 3.59 15.56
CA ARG A 15 21.62 3.99 14.35
C ARG A 15 22.45 5.24 14.64
N GLN A 16 23.69 5.24 14.17
CA GLN A 16 24.63 6.36 14.29
C GLN A 16 24.45 7.30 13.09
N LEU A 17 23.37 8.06 13.10
CA LEU A 17 23.01 9.02 12.05
C LEU A 17 22.84 10.42 12.64
N TRP A 18 23.14 11.43 11.84
CA TRP A 18 22.94 12.82 12.24
C TRP A 18 21.49 13.23 12.34
N TRP A 19 20.62 12.50 11.68
CA TRP A 19 19.21 12.86 11.53
C TRP A 19 18.31 11.67 11.83
N GLY A 20 17.30 11.90 12.66
CA GLY A 20 16.32 10.88 13.02
C GLY A 20 15.69 11.14 14.38
N HIS A 21 14.89 10.20 14.85
CA HIS A 21 14.29 10.23 16.18
C HIS A 21 15.31 9.77 17.21
N ARG A 22 15.77 10.66 18.05
CA ARG A 22 16.71 10.33 19.11
C ARG A 22 16.11 9.33 20.07
N ILE A 23 16.89 8.33 20.46
CA ILE A 23 16.47 7.32 21.44
C ILE A 23 16.21 8.03 22.77
N PRO A 24 14.99 7.87 23.35
CA PRO A 24 14.62 8.53 24.61
C PRO A 24 15.13 7.74 25.82
N ALA A 25 16.40 7.35 25.82
CA ALA A 25 17.06 6.60 26.89
C ALA A 25 18.16 7.43 27.55
N TRP A 26 18.25 7.30 28.87
CA TRP A 26 19.20 8.00 29.72
C TRP A 26 19.92 6.99 30.60
N PHE A 27 21.22 7.00 30.57
CA PHE A 27 22.08 6.04 31.23
C PHE A 27 22.70 6.66 32.47
N ALA A 28 22.56 5.98 33.59
CA ALA A 28 23.31 6.30 34.81
C ALA A 28 24.66 5.57 34.84
N GLU A 29 25.65 6.11 35.57
CA GLU A 29 26.99 5.50 35.70
C GLU A 29 26.94 4.09 36.33
N ASP A 30 25.92 3.80 37.14
CA ASP A 30 25.71 2.49 37.76
C ASP A 30 25.05 1.43 36.87
N GLY A 31 24.81 1.80 35.59
CA GLY A 31 24.22 0.90 34.58
C GLY A 31 22.69 0.88 34.53
N ARG A 32 22.00 1.66 35.38
CA ARG A 32 20.55 1.82 35.25
C ARG A 32 20.19 2.61 33.99
N VAL A 33 19.08 2.26 33.37
CA VAL A 33 18.56 2.93 32.16
C VAL A 33 17.15 3.47 32.46
N PHE A 34 16.94 4.73 32.14
CA PHE A 34 15.67 5.41 32.27
C PHE A 34 15.16 5.79 30.90
N VAL A 35 13.89 5.51 30.61
CA VAL A 35 13.26 5.85 29.34
C VAL A 35 12.28 6.98 29.58
N ALA A 36 12.63 8.18 29.08
CA ALA A 36 11.82 9.36 29.30
C ALA A 36 11.97 10.33 28.10
N GLU A 37 10.96 11.13 27.86
CA GLU A 37 10.97 12.10 26.78
C GLU A 37 11.94 13.24 27.05
N THR A 38 12.02 13.67 28.30
CA THR A 38 12.87 14.78 28.75
C THR A 38 13.87 14.34 29.82
N GLU A 39 14.98 15.10 29.93
CA GLU A 39 15.97 14.91 30.99
C GLU A 39 15.39 15.08 32.39
N ALA A 40 14.45 16.02 32.54
CA ALA A 40 13.81 16.28 33.82
C ALA A 40 12.97 15.09 34.31
N GLU A 41 12.25 14.42 33.39
CA GLU A 41 11.49 13.20 33.70
C GLU A 41 12.44 12.05 34.07
N ALA A 42 13.49 11.84 33.28
CA ALA A 42 14.50 10.82 33.56
C ALA A 42 15.18 11.07 34.90
N GLN A 43 15.49 12.34 35.25
CA GLN A 43 16.09 12.72 36.51
C GLN A 43 15.15 12.50 37.71
N ALA A 44 13.85 12.76 37.52
CA ALA A 44 12.84 12.50 38.56
C ALA A 44 12.74 10.99 38.91
N GLU A 45 12.88 10.12 37.90
CA GLU A 45 12.90 8.68 38.09
C GLU A 45 14.22 8.18 38.67
N ALA A 46 15.33 8.75 38.27
CA ALA A 46 16.67 8.34 38.73
C ALA A 46 16.93 8.71 40.17
N GLY A 47 16.37 9.82 40.64
CA GLY A 47 16.60 10.43 41.95
C GLY A 47 17.64 11.56 41.90
N GLU A 48 17.69 12.34 42.99
CA GLU A 48 18.63 13.45 43.13
C GLU A 48 20.10 12.97 43.12
N GLY A 49 20.96 13.70 42.45
CA GLY A 49 22.42 13.45 42.41
C GLY A 49 22.87 12.34 41.45
N VAL A 50 21.97 11.66 40.77
CA VAL A 50 22.35 10.70 39.69
C VAL A 50 22.72 11.45 38.44
N VAL A 51 23.92 11.22 37.95
CA VAL A 51 24.38 11.78 36.67
C VAL A 51 23.82 10.94 35.54
N LEU A 52 23.09 11.57 34.61
CA LEU A 52 22.47 10.91 33.46
C LEU A 52 23.15 11.35 32.15
N THR A 53 23.37 10.38 31.27
CA THR A 53 23.84 10.62 29.92
C THR A 53 22.80 10.12 28.92
N ARG A 54 22.33 11.01 28.05
CA ARG A 54 21.36 10.65 27.02
C ARG A 54 22.02 9.81 25.92
N ASP A 55 21.30 8.80 25.42
CA ASP A 55 21.70 8.03 24.26
C ASP A 55 21.97 8.97 23.06
N PRO A 56 23.17 8.91 22.43
CA PRO A 56 23.52 9.75 21.30
C PRO A 56 22.87 9.29 19.97
N ASP A 57 22.42 8.05 19.91
CA ASP A 57 21.92 7.41 18.69
C ASP A 57 20.47 7.79 18.38
N VAL A 58 20.06 7.46 17.17
CA VAL A 58 18.67 7.60 16.71
C VAL A 58 18.05 6.23 16.47
N LEU A 59 16.73 6.17 16.50
CA LEU A 59 15.99 4.93 16.21
C LEU A 59 16.11 4.55 14.74
N ASP A 60 16.19 3.24 14.49
CA ASP A 60 16.02 2.65 13.16
C ASP A 60 14.70 3.12 12.53
N THR A 61 14.74 3.46 11.25
CA THR A 61 13.56 3.84 10.46
C THR A 61 12.41 2.83 10.59
N TRP A 62 12.75 1.54 10.59
CA TRP A 62 11.76 0.46 10.71
C TRP A 62 11.08 0.39 12.08
N PHE A 63 11.67 0.99 13.13
CA PHE A 63 11.03 1.10 14.43
C PHE A 63 9.84 2.07 14.37
N SER A 64 10.09 3.30 13.93
CA SER A 64 9.05 4.32 13.84
C SER A 64 7.99 3.99 12.78
N SER A 65 8.41 3.45 11.63
CA SER A 65 7.48 3.07 10.55
C SER A 65 6.54 1.92 10.93
N ALA A 66 6.92 1.11 11.90
CA ALA A 66 6.06 0.03 12.39
C ALA A 66 4.87 0.52 13.24
N LEU A 67 4.88 1.79 13.66
CA LEU A 67 3.75 2.43 14.34
C LEU A 67 2.66 2.91 13.36
N TRP A 68 2.91 2.86 12.06
CA TRP A 68 2.05 3.40 11.00
C TRP A 68 0.56 3.06 11.16
N PRO A 69 0.16 1.78 11.38
CA PRO A 69 -1.25 1.39 11.39
C PRO A 69 -2.10 2.08 12.47
N PHE A 70 -1.49 2.57 13.54
CA PHE A 70 -2.18 3.18 14.68
C PHE A 70 -1.64 4.56 15.04
N GLY A 71 -0.35 4.83 14.87
CA GLY A 71 0.23 6.13 15.15
C GLY A 71 -0.35 7.26 14.29
N THR A 72 -0.60 7.00 12.99
CA THR A 72 -1.23 7.97 12.09
C THR A 72 -2.71 8.21 12.38
N LEU A 73 -3.33 7.35 13.16
CA LEU A 73 -4.71 7.47 13.61
C LEU A 73 -4.85 8.17 14.97
N GLY A 74 -3.73 8.66 15.52
CA GLY A 74 -3.68 9.47 16.73
C GLY A 74 -3.30 8.72 18.01
N TRP A 75 -2.87 7.43 17.93
CA TRP A 75 -2.30 6.75 19.09
C TRP A 75 -1.10 7.56 19.64
N PRO A 76 -0.92 7.72 20.97
CA PRO A 76 -1.55 6.94 22.06
C PRO A 76 -2.94 7.41 22.52
N GLU A 77 -3.47 8.53 22.00
CA GLU A 77 -4.80 8.99 22.33
C GLU A 77 -5.89 8.06 21.77
N ARG A 78 -7.04 8.00 22.47
CA ARG A 78 -8.21 7.25 22.03
C ARG A 78 -9.07 8.10 21.09
N THR A 79 -8.59 8.32 19.86
CA THR A 79 -9.29 9.13 18.87
C THR A 79 -10.44 8.35 18.21
N GLN A 80 -11.38 9.10 17.62
CA GLN A 80 -12.46 8.52 16.83
C GLN A 80 -11.91 7.81 15.57
N ALA A 81 -10.84 8.35 14.98
CA ALA A 81 -10.18 7.75 13.82
C ALA A 81 -9.57 6.40 14.18
N LEU A 82 -8.88 6.30 15.32
CA LEU A 82 -8.32 5.05 15.82
C LEU A 82 -9.41 4.00 16.08
N ALA A 83 -10.50 4.40 16.76
CA ALA A 83 -11.61 3.49 17.06
C ALA A 83 -12.33 2.98 15.80
N ARG A 84 -12.35 3.77 14.72
CA ARG A 84 -13.04 3.43 13.47
C ARG A 84 -12.19 2.61 12.50
N HIS A 85 -10.88 2.88 12.43
CA HIS A 85 -10.00 2.40 11.36
C HIS A 85 -8.91 1.44 11.83
N TYR A 86 -8.84 1.12 13.12
CA TYR A 86 -7.97 0.07 13.62
C TYR A 86 -8.81 -1.10 14.15
N PRO A 87 -8.57 -2.33 13.73
CA PRO A 87 -7.62 -2.77 12.70
C PRO A 87 -7.93 -2.24 11.30
N ASN A 88 -6.87 -2.00 10.50
CA ASN A 88 -7.02 -1.61 9.10
C ASN A 88 -7.60 -2.79 8.29
N ASP A 89 -8.32 -2.52 7.21
CA ASP A 89 -8.90 -3.58 6.39
C ASP A 89 -7.85 -4.27 5.52
N VAL A 90 -7.05 -3.49 4.79
CA VAL A 90 -6.03 -4.01 3.87
C VAL A 90 -4.74 -3.22 4.00
N LEU A 91 -3.61 -3.91 4.14
CA LEU A 91 -2.28 -3.37 3.89
C LEU A 91 -1.79 -3.85 2.52
N ILE A 92 -1.40 -2.90 1.66
CA ILE A 92 -0.74 -3.22 0.39
C ILE A 92 0.74 -2.91 0.54
N SER A 93 1.59 -3.92 0.34
CA SER A 93 3.04 -3.83 0.57
C SER A 93 3.83 -4.60 -0.47
N GLY A 94 5.12 -4.27 -0.63
CA GLY A 94 6.04 -5.05 -1.43
C GLY A 94 6.52 -6.30 -0.67
N PHE A 95 6.62 -7.42 -1.35
CA PHE A 95 7.08 -8.65 -0.71
C PHE A 95 8.52 -8.55 -0.17
N ASP A 96 9.34 -7.63 -0.72
CA ASP A 96 10.73 -7.40 -0.33
C ASP A 96 10.88 -6.72 1.05
N ILE A 97 9.82 -6.06 1.54
CA ILE A 97 9.79 -5.45 2.87
C ILE A 97 8.89 -6.19 3.88
N LEU A 98 8.42 -7.37 3.53
CA LEU A 98 7.58 -8.21 4.39
C LEU A 98 8.18 -8.43 5.79
N PHE A 99 9.49 -8.68 5.87
CA PHE A 99 10.18 -8.97 7.13
C PHE A 99 10.62 -7.70 7.87
N PHE A 100 10.84 -6.62 7.16
CA PHE A 100 11.34 -5.37 7.75
C PHE A 100 10.19 -4.49 8.21
N TRP A 101 9.11 -4.40 7.45
CA TRP A 101 8.00 -3.51 7.75
C TRP A 101 6.75 -4.24 8.23
N ASP A 102 6.23 -5.15 7.44
CA ASP A 102 4.94 -5.79 7.71
C ASP A 102 5.01 -6.60 9.01
N ALA A 103 6.05 -7.42 9.18
CA ALA A 103 6.27 -8.20 10.40
C ALA A 103 6.40 -7.31 11.65
N ARG A 104 7.09 -6.17 11.53
CA ARG A 104 7.28 -5.22 12.65
C ARG A 104 6.00 -4.47 12.98
N MET A 105 5.19 -4.11 12.00
CA MET A 105 3.83 -3.56 12.24
C MET A 105 2.96 -4.56 13.01
N ILE A 106 3.01 -5.85 12.64
CA ILE A 106 2.27 -6.91 13.35
C ILE A 106 2.78 -7.02 14.81
N MET A 107 4.10 -7.07 15.01
CA MET A 107 4.68 -7.16 16.35
C MET A 107 4.29 -5.97 17.25
N GLN A 108 4.42 -4.75 16.74
CA GLN A 108 4.10 -3.55 17.51
C GLN A 108 2.58 -3.38 17.69
N GLY A 109 1.78 -3.71 16.68
CA GLY A 109 0.33 -3.72 16.80
C GLY A 109 -0.15 -4.68 17.91
N LEU A 110 0.35 -5.91 17.92
CA LEU A 110 0.05 -6.86 18.97
C LEU A 110 0.55 -6.41 20.36
N HIS A 111 1.72 -5.75 20.41
CA HIS A 111 2.28 -5.27 21.66
C HIS A 111 1.48 -4.09 22.25
N PHE A 112 1.22 -3.05 21.46
CA PHE A 112 0.60 -1.82 21.93
C PHE A 112 -0.93 -1.85 21.90
N MET A 113 -1.50 -2.37 20.80
CA MET A 113 -2.94 -2.37 20.57
C MET A 113 -3.62 -3.68 21.02
N LYS A 114 -2.84 -4.76 21.27
CA LYS A 114 -3.32 -6.10 21.64
C LYS A 114 -4.14 -6.79 20.56
N GLU A 115 -4.06 -6.31 19.35
CA GLU A 115 -4.78 -6.81 18.17
C GLU A 115 -3.92 -6.68 16.93
N VAL A 116 -4.12 -7.56 15.94
CA VAL A 116 -3.40 -7.49 14.66
C VAL A 116 -3.74 -6.18 13.92
N PRO A 117 -2.76 -5.51 13.29
CA PRO A 117 -2.97 -4.18 12.73
C PRO A 117 -3.79 -4.16 11.43
N PHE A 118 -3.90 -5.27 10.71
CA PHE A 118 -4.64 -5.36 9.44
C PHE A 118 -5.20 -6.77 9.22
N LYS A 119 -6.36 -6.83 8.58
CA LYS A 119 -7.08 -8.09 8.32
C LYS A 119 -6.51 -8.83 7.11
N THR A 120 -6.10 -8.07 6.09
CA THR A 120 -5.55 -8.58 4.84
C THR A 120 -4.21 -7.93 4.53
N LEU A 121 -3.22 -8.75 4.20
CA LEU A 121 -1.94 -8.30 3.66
C LEU A 121 -1.87 -8.67 2.17
N TYR A 122 -1.88 -7.65 1.31
CA TYR A 122 -1.74 -7.80 -0.13
C TYR A 122 -0.28 -7.52 -0.53
N LEU A 123 0.40 -8.52 -1.10
CA LEU A 123 1.80 -8.41 -1.50
C LEU A 123 1.88 -8.25 -3.03
N HIS A 124 2.29 -7.05 -3.46
CA HIS A 124 2.52 -6.77 -4.88
C HIS A 124 3.96 -7.07 -5.31
N GLY A 125 4.16 -7.29 -6.60
CA GLY A 125 5.48 -7.39 -7.22
C GLY A 125 6.16 -6.02 -7.38
N LEU A 126 7.45 -6.03 -7.73
CA LEU A 126 8.20 -4.82 -8.02
C LEU A 126 8.06 -4.42 -9.48
N VAL A 127 8.06 -3.12 -9.75
CA VAL A 127 8.13 -2.59 -11.10
C VAL A 127 9.58 -2.61 -11.59
N ARG A 128 9.81 -3.31 -12.71
CA ARG A 128 11.13 -3.44 -13.35
C ARG A 128 11.15 -2.75 -14.70
N ALA A 129 12.33 -2.44 -15.19
CA ALA A 129 12.53 -1.97 -16.55
C ALA A 129 12.07 -3.02 -17.58
N ALA A 130 11.84 -2.62 -18.82
CA ALA A 130 11.35 -3.49 -19.89
C ALA A 130 12.22 -4.75 -20.10
N ASP A 131 13.53 -4.65 -19.87
CA ASP A 131 14.49 -5.76 -19.94
C ASP A 131 14.45 -6.67 -18.67
N GLY A 132 13.62 -6.34 -17.68
CA GLY A 132 13.48 -7.07 -16.43
C GLY A 132 14.52 -6.71 -15.36
N GLN A 133 15.43 -5.79 -15.62
CA GLN A 133 16.40 -5.35 -14.63
C GLN A 133 15.74 -4.46 -13.57
N LYS A 134 16.32 -4.45 -12.36
CA LYS A 134 15.95 -3.52 -11.30
C LYS A 134 16.22 -2.08 -11.77
N MET A 135 15.24 -1.21 -11.65
CA MET A 135 15.40 0.20 -11.97
C MET A 135 16.40 0.88 -11.03
N SER A 136 17.26 1.71 -11.58
CA SER A 136 18.27 2.47 -10.83
C SER A 136 18.55 3.79 -11.54
N LYS A 137 18.60 4.90 -10.79
CA LYS A 137 18.96 6.21 -11.32
C LYS A 137 20.36 6.19 -11.96
N SER A 138 21.30 5.44 -11.36
CA SER A 138 22.67 5.32 -11.89
C SER A 138 22.76 4.57 -13.21
N LYS A 139 21.80 3.68 -13.52
CA LYS A 139 21.71 2.95 -14.79
C LYS A 139 20.90 3.70 -15.86
N GLY A 140 20.22 4.78 -15.50
CA GLY A 140 19.36 5.52 -16.43
C GLY A 140 18.14 4.75 -16.95
N ASN A 141 17.77 3.63 -16.31
CA ASN A 141 16.65 2.77 -16.70
C ASN A 141 15.39 2.97 -15.82
N THR A 142 15.33 4.08 -15.10
CA THR A 142 14.14 4.45 -14.33
C THR A 142 13.06 5.01 -15.25
N VAL A 143 11.83 4.56 -15.03
CA VAL A 143 10.65 5.14 -15.67
C VAL A 143 10.06 6.19 -14.75
N ASP A 144 9.91 7.41 -15.24
CA ASP A 144 9.21 8.47 -14.53
C ASP A 144 7.70 8.32 -14.70
N PRO A 145 6.94 8.00 -13.64
CA PRO A 145 5.50 7.85 -13.73
C PRO A 145 4.79 9.16 -14.12
N LEU A 146 5.31 10.33 -13.71
CA LEU A 146 4.72 11.62 -14.08
C LEU A 146 4.89 11.89 -15.57
N GLY A 147 6.05 11.60 -16.14
CA GLY A 147 6.27 11.71 -17.57
C GLY A 147 5.38 10.76 -18.39
N LEU A 148 5.02 9.59 -17.87
CA LEU A 148 4.03 8.71 -18.51
C LEU A 148 2.61 9.27 -18.41
N ILE A 149 2.25 9.85 -17.26
CA ILE A 149 0.95 10.49 -17.07
C ILE A 149 0.78 11.66 -18.02
N ASP A 150 1.79 12.51 -18.16
CA ASP A 150 1.75 13.67 -19.05
C ASP A 150 1.56 13.28 -20.53
N ARG A 151 2.15 12.14 -20.94
CA ARG A 151 2.06 11.65 -22.33
C ARG A 151 0.82 10.82 -22.64
N TYR A 152 0.40 9.97 -21.70
CA TYR A 152 -0.62 8.96 -21.95
C TYR A 152 -1.87 9.10 -21.07
N GLY A 153 -1.83 9.95 -20.04
CA GLY A 153 -2.90 10.11 -19.07
C GLY A 153 -2.77 9.15 -17.87
N ALA A 154 -3.32 9.59 -16.72
CA ALA A 154 -3.28 8.82 -15.49
C ALA A 154 -4.05 7.50 -15.59
N ASP A 155 -5.19 7.49 -16.29
CA ASP A 155 -6.00 6.29 -16.47
C ASP A 155 -5.25 5.20 -17.21
N ALA A 156 -4.49 5.55 -18.26
CA ALA A 156 -3.68 4.61 -19.01
C ALA A 156 -2.60 3.95 -18.15
N LEU A 157 -1.88 4.73 -17.35
CA LEU A 157 -0.85 4.20 -16.45
C LEU A 157 -1.47 3.31 -15.37
N ARG A 158 -2.53 3.77 -14.71
CA ARG A 158 -3.21 3.02 -13.65
C ARG A 158 -3.80 1.70 -14.17
N PHE A 159 -4.45 1.74 -15.33
CA PHE A 159 -4.98 0.53 -15.95
C PHE A 159 -3.87 -0.44 -16.36
N THR A 160 -2.73 0.07 -16.86
CA THR A 160 -1.55 -0.75 -17.15
C THR A 160 -1.07 -1.48 -15.91
N MET A 161 -0.95 -0.76 -14.79
CA MET A 161 -0.51 -1.35 -13.52
C MET A 161 -1.48 -2.44 -13.06
N ALA A 162 -2.78 -2.18 -13.07
CA ALA A 162 -3.80 -3.16 -12.69
C ALA A 162 -3.77 -4.39 -13.61
N ALA A 163 -3.68 -4.20 -14.93
CA ALA A 163 -3.70 -5.30 -15.89
C ALA A 163 -2.44 -6.17 -15.91
N MET A 164 -1.31 -5.61 -15.47
CA MET A 164 -0.02 -6.33 -15.42
C MET A 164 0.31 -6.87 -14.03
N GLU A 165 -0.36 -6.37 -13.00
CA GLU A 165 -0.16 -6.85 -11.64
C GLU A 165 -0.69 -8.27 -11.53
N SER A 166 0.14 -9.16 -11.01
CA SER A 166 -0.26 -10.48 -10.57
C SER A 166 0.44 -10.78 -9.25
N GLN A 167 -0.29 -11.34 -8.31
CA GLN A 167 0.20 -11.54 -6.94
C GLN A 167 1.60 -12.19 -6.91
N GLY A 168 2.56 -11.46 -6.33
CA GLY A 168 3.93 -11.94 -6.11
C GLY A 168 4.83 -12.00 -7.35
N ARG A 169 4.44 -11.39 -8.46
CA ARG A 169 5.26 -11.32 -9.68
C ARG A 169 5.66 -9.89 -10.00
N ASP A 170 6.92 -9.73 -10.43
CA ASP A 170 7.43 -8.44 -10.87
C ASP A 170 6.78 -8.01 -12.19
N VAL A 171 6.48 -6.70 -12.29
CA VAL A 171 5.87 -6.09 -13.47
C VAL A 171 6.97 -5.49 -14.34
N LYS A 172 7.13 -5.98 -15.56
CA LYS A 172 8.00 -5.35 -16.57
C LYS A 172 7.24 -4.24 -17.27
N LEU A 173 7.55 -2.99 -16.93
CA LEU A 173 6.84 -1.84 -17.45
C LEU A 173 7.42 -1.44 -18.82
N GLU A 174 6.60 -1.58 -19.86
CA GLU A 174 6.88 -1.16 -21.23
C GLU A 174 5.95 -0.02 -21.62
N GLU A 175 6.52 1.07 -22.13
CA GLU A 175 5.78 2.26 -22.55
C GLU A 175 4.70 1.96 -23.59
N ARG A 176 4.98 1.04 -24.53
CA ARG A 176 4.02 0.61 -25.56
C ARG A 176 2.73 0.02 -24.98
N ARG A 177 2.79 -0.62 -23.80
CA ARG A 177 1.60 -1.14 -23.15
C ARG A 177 0.74 -0.01 -22.58
N VAL A 178 1.38 1.01 -21.99
CA VAL A 178 0.68 2.22 -21.51
C VAL A 178 -0.04 2.91 -22.67
N GLU A 179 0.61 3.04 -23.81
CA GLU A 179 -0.01 3.57 -25.02
C GLU A 179 -1.22 2.75 -25.47
N GLY A 180 -1.12 1.43 -25.46
CA GLY A 180 -2.23 0.52 -25.80
C GLY A 180 -3.44 0.74 -24.91
N TYR A 181 -3.24 0.86 -23.60
CA TYR A 181 -4.34 1.11 -22.65
C TYR A 181 -4.88 2.54 -22.71
N ARG A 182 -4.06 3.54 -23.10
CA ARG A 182 -4.59 4.87 -23.47
C ARG A 182 -5.59 4.77 -24.63
N ASN A 183 -5.26 4.01 -25.66
CA ASN A 183 -6.16 3.82 -26.80
C ASN A 183 -7.47 3.14 -26.41
N PHE A 184 -7.39 2.18 -25.47
CA PHE A 184 -8.58 1.56 -24.89
C PHE A 184 -9.46 2.56 -24.11
N ALA A 185 -8.87 3.37 -23.23
CA ALA A 185 -9.59 4.41 -22.50
C ALA A 185 -10.25 5.42 -23.47
N THR A 186 -9.53 5.82 -24.52
CA THR A 186 -10.06 6.69 -25.59
C THR A 186 -11.24 6.05 -26.32
N LYS A 187 -11.20 4.73 -26.56
CA LYS A 187 -12.31 3.98 -27.17
C LYS A 187 -13.57 4.04 -26.30
N LEU A 188 -13.44 3.81 -25.00
CA LEU A 188 -14.56 3.90 -24.05
C LEU A 188 -15.15 5.32 -24.00
N TRP A 189 -14.29 6.33 -23.93
CA TRP A 189 -14.69 7.73 -23.95
C TRP A 189 -15.46 8.07 -25.24
N ASN A 190 -14.97 7.68 -26.39
CA ASN A 190 -15.62 7.95 -27.68
C ASN A 190 -16.96 7.20 -27.81
N ALA A 191 -17.03 5.95 -27.34
CA ALA A 191 -18.29 5.18 -27.31
C ALA A 191 -19.34 5.88 -26.45
N THR A 192 -18.96 6.36 -25.26
CA THR A 192 -19.87 7.10 -24.37
C THR A 192 -20.33 8.40 -25.00
N ARG A 193 -19.41 9.18 -25.61
CA ARG A 193 -19.79 10.42 -26.32
C ARG A 193 -20.73 10.17 -27.51
N PHE A 194 -20.49 9.09 -28.24
CA PHE A 194 -21.39 8.71 -29.33
C PHE A 194 -22.78 8.36 -28.81
N ALA A 195 -22.86 7.61 -27.74
CA ALA A 195 -24.14 7.26 -27.10
C ALA A 195 -24.91 8.53 -26.67
N GLN A 196 -24.24 9.45 -25.96
CA GLN A 196 -24.83 10.73 -25.54
C GLN A 196 -25.30 11.59 -26.72
N ALA A 197 -24.52 11.66 -27.78
CA ALA A 197 -24.89 12.41 -28.97
C ALA A 197 -26.13 11.83 -29.70
N ASN A 198 -26.44 10.56 -29.45
CA ASN A 198 -27.64 9.88 -29.96
C ASN A 198 -28.77 9.79 -28.92
N GLY A 199 -28.74 10.58 -27.87
CA GLY A 199 -29.82 10.67 -26.88
C GLY A 199 -29.87 9.50 -25.89
N ILE A 200 -28.79 8.71 -25.80
CA ILE A 200 -28.68 7.66 -24.78
C ILE A 200 -28.09 8.28 -23.52
N ASP A 201 -28.84 8.25 -22.45
CA ASP A 201 -28.46 8.82 -21.17
C ASP A 201 -28.43 7.75 -20.06
N SER A 202 -28.05 8.15 -18.84
CA SER A 202 -27.99 7.24 -17.70
C SER A 202 -29.36 6.72 -17.28
N SER A 203 -29.44 5.45 -16.92
CA SER A 203 -30.63 4.87 -16.33
C SER A 203 -30.82 5.29 -14.87
N GLN A 204 -32.05 5.44 -14.44
CA GLN A 204 -32.44 5.65 -13.04
C GLN A 204 -32.62 4.34 -12.26
N THR A 205 -32.45 3.20 -12.92
CA THR A 205 -32.63 1.86 -12.34
C THR A 205 -31.42 0.99 -12.64
N LEU A 206 -31.12 0.05 -11.73
CA LEU A 206 -30.15 -1.02 -11.92
C LEU A 206 -30.78 -2.29 -12.49
N GLU A 207 -32.09 -2.28 -12.76
CA GLU A 207 -32.74 -3.41 -13.39
C GLU A 207 -32.30 -3.57 -14.85
N ALA A 208 -32.13 -4.81 -15.27
CA ALA A 208 -31.79 -5.11 -16.65
C ALA A 208 -32.90 -4.61 -17.60
N PRO A 209 -32.59 -3.93 -18.70
CA PRO A 209 -33.56 -3.45 -19.63
C PRO A 209 -34.30 -4.63 -20.30
N PRO A 210 -35.61 -4.53 -20.57
CA PRO A 210 -36.32 -5.54 -21.29
C PRO A 210 -35.80 -5.67 -22.73
N ALA A 211 -35.42 -6.86 -23.12
CA ALA A 211 -34.86 -7.14 -24.45
C ALA A 211 -35.64 -8.31 -25.10
N THR A 212 -36.17 -8.05 -26.27
CA THR A 212 -36.91 -9.06 -27.07
C THR A 212 -36.06 -9.64 -28.19
N GLU A 213 -35.24 -8.77 -28.85
CA GLU A 213 -34.39 -9.17 -29.95
C GLU A 213 -33.19 -10.02 -29.45
N PRO A 214 -32.79 -11.07 -30.19
CA PRO A 214 -31.72 -11.97 -29.77
C PRO A 214 -30.39 -11.28 -29.47
N VAL A 215 -29.98 -10.30 -30.31
CA VAL A 215 -28.76 -9.55 -30.12
C VAL A 215 -28.79 -8.69 -28.86
N ASN A 216 -29.93 -8.08 -28.55
CA ASN A 216 -30.10 -7.28 -27.36
C ASN A 216 -30.13 -8.15 -26.09
N ARG A 217 -30.74 -9.31 -26.16
CA ARG A 217 -30.71 -10.29 -25.08
C ARG A 217 -29.31 -10.79 -24.80
N TRP A 218 -28.56 -11.07 -25.87
CA TRP A 218 -27.18 -11.50 -25.76
C TRP A 218 -26.31 -10.43 -25.07
N ILE A 219 -26.32 -9.18 -25.51
CA ILE A 219 -25.46 -8.13 -24.94
C ILE A 219 -25.84 -7.82 -23.47
N VAL A 220 -27.13 -7.86 -23.12
CA VAL A 220 -27.56 -7.70 -21.73
C VAL A 220 -27.00 -8.84 -20.87
N SER A 221 -27.09 -10.09 -21.35
CA SER A 221 -26.53 -11.26 -20.63
C SER A 221 -25.02 -11.17 -20.47
N GLU A 222 -24.29 -10.77 -21.52
CA GLU A 222 -22.84 -10.57 -21.46
C GLU A 222 -22.45 -9.44 -20.47
N THR A 223 -23.21 -8.35 -20.46
CA THR A 223 -22.98 -7.26 -19.53
C THR A 223 -23.16 -7.72 -18.08
N ILE A 224 -24.23 -8.44 -17.78
CA ILE A 224 -24.49 -8.98 -16.43
C ILE A 224 -23.38 -9.95 -16.02
N ALA A 225 -23.00 -10.87 -16.90
CA ALA A 225 -21.91 -11.82 -16.64
C ALA A 225 -20.57 -11.13 -16.41
N THR A 226 -20.29 -10.06 -17.18
CA THR A 226 -19.09 -9.25 -17.02
C THR A 226 -19.05 -8.53 -15.67
N VAL A 227 -20.15 -7.91 -15.25
CA VAL A 227 -20.27 -7.25 -13.95
C VAL A 227 -20.04 -8.26 -12.82
N GLN A 228 -20.67 -9.43 -12.88
CA GLN A 228 -20.50 -10.47 -11.86
C GLN A 228 -19.05 -10.95 -11.76
N LYS A 229 -18.38 -11.18 -12.90
CA LYS A 229 -16.95 -11.53 -12.91
C LYS A 229 -16.07 -10.43 -12.33
N LEU A 230 -16.39 -9.18 -12.68
CA LEU A 230 -15.66 -8.01 -12.17
C LEU A 230 -15.80 -7.89 -10.65
N ASP A 231 -17.01 -8.02 -10.12
CA ASP A 231 -17.26 -7.94 -8.69
C ASP A 231 -16.50 -9.02 -7.91
N LEU A 232 -16.47 -10.26 -8.42
CA LEU A 232 -15.71 -11.34 -7.82
C LEU A 232 -14.19 -11.06 -7.86
N ALA A 233 -13.68 -10.62 -9.01
CA ALA A 233 -12.24 -10.30 -9.15
C ALA A 233 -11.82 -9.17 -8.20
N LEU A 234 -12.63 -8.13 -8.04
CA LEU A 234 -12.36 -7.01 -7.12
C LEU A 234 -12.47 -7.45 -5.65
N ALA A 235 -13.45 -8.29 -5.30
CA ALA A 235 -13.58 -8.82 -3.95
C ALA A 235 -12.36 -9.67 -3.53
N ASP A 236 -11.79 -10.41 -4.48
CA ASP A 236 -10.60 -11.24 -4.28
C ASP A 236 -9.28 -10.47 -4.50
N LEU A 237 -9.33 -9.15 -4.71
CA LEU A 237 -8.18 -8.29 -5.03
C LEU A 237 -7.39 -8.77 -6.28
N ARG A 238 -8.07 -9.38 -7.24
CA ARG A 238 -7.52 -9.85 -8.51
C ARG A 238 -7.64 -8.76 -9.58
N PHE A 239 -6.80 -7.73 -9.47
CA PHE A 239 -6.85 -6.54 -10.34
C PHE A 239 -6.54 -6.87 -11.79
N ASP A 240 -5.65 -7.83 -12.05
CA ASP A 240 -5.34 -8.34 -13.39
C ASP A 240 -6.57 -8.98 -14.05
N GLU A 241 -7.31 -9.80 -13.33
CA GLU A 241 -8.56 -10.39 -13.82
C GLU A 241 -9.64 -9.35 -14.05
N ALA A 242 -9.79 -8.38 -13.13
CA ALA A 242 -10.73 -7.29 -13.28
C ALA A 242 -10.44 -6.47 -14.54
N ALA A 243 -9.19 -6.07 -14.74
CA ALA A 243 -8.77 -5.32 -15.93
C ALA A 243 -8.96 -6.12 -17.23
N ASN A 244 -8.57 -7.41 -17.25
CA ASN A 244 -8.74 -8.28 -18.41
C ASN A 244 -10.22 -8.52 -18.73
N THR A 245 -11.08 -8.67 -17.72
CA THR A 245 -12.53 -8.87 -17.91
C THR A 245 -13.18 -7.66 -18.61
N ILE A 246 -12.73 -6.44 -18.31
CA ILE A 246 -13.26 -5.23 -18.96
C ILE A 246 -12.65 -5.04 -20.36
N TYR A 247 -11.40 -5.46 -20.56
CA TYR A 247 -10.67 -5.23 -21.80
C TYR A 247 -11.16 -6.13 -22.95
N GLN A 248 -11.59 -7.35 -22.67
CA GLN A 248 -12.12 -8.34 -23.64
C GLN A 248 -13.53 -8.00 -24.10
#